data_33fe6d36f0f6bd979d6bc8551661b99d
#
_entry.id   33fe6d36f0f6bd979d6bc8551661b99d
#
_cell.length_a   1.000
_cell.length_b   1.000
_cell.length_c   1.000
_cell.angle_alpha   90.00
_cell.angle_beta   90.00
_cell.angle_gamma   90.00
#
_symmetry.space_group_name_H-M   'P 1'
#
loop_
_entity.id
_entity.type
_entity.pdbx_description
1 polymer ?
#
loop_
_entity_poly.entity_id
_entity_poly.type
_entity_poly.pdbx_seq_one_letter_code
_entity_poly.pdbx_strand_id
1 'polypeptide(L)'
;SESKFIDARTGRETSVLLTAGRGYFVVGLVGVGQEPTDHALKDIAAKAAELEQWGRSIILLFPDETAYAKYAASPAASLPQTVTFGIDRDGSVRRQILDAMHLPGNVPLPVFIVGDTFNRVVFESHGYTIGLGDRFLHTIHQL
;
A
#
# COMPACT_ATOMS: atom_id res chain seq x y z
N SER A 1 -8.48 5.55 -18.48
CA SER A 1 -8.97 6.09 -17.21
C SER A 1 -8.34 5.32 -16.05
N GLU A 2 -8.15 5.98 -14.95
CA GLU A 2 -7.57 5.38 -13.78
C GLU A 2 -8.57 4.50 -13.07
N SER A 3 -8.11 3.34 -12.58
CA SER A 3 -8.91 2.43 -11.78
C SER A 3 -9.20 3.05 -10.41
N LYS A 4 -10.37 2.75 -9.86
CA LYS A 4 -10.87 3.33 -8.62
C LYS A 4 -10.99 2.30 -7.52
N PHE A 5 -10.89 2.78 -6.29
CA PHE A 5 -11.13 1.98 -5.10
C PHE A 5 -12.02 2.78 -4.14
N ILE A 6 -12.49 2.13 -3.07
CA ILE A 6 -13.30 2.77 -2.04
C ILE A 6 -12.41 3.11 -0.85
N ASP A 7 -12.43 4.38 -0.42
CA ASP A 7 -11.79 4.77 0.83
C ASP A 7 -12.58 4.13 1.98
N ALA A 8 -11.90 3.30 2.78
CA ALA A 8 -12.56 2.51 3.82
C ALA A 8 -13.13 3.36 4.95
N ARG A 9 -12.60 4.56 5.17
CA ARG A 9 -13.06 5.45 6.24
C ARG A 9 -14.26 6.29 5.84
N THR A 10 -14.32 6.70 4.58
CA THR A 10 -15.39 7.61 4.10
C THR A 10 -16.47 6.92 3.30
N GLY A 11 -16.18 5.73 2.78
CA GLY A 11 -17.05 5.00 1.85
C GLY A 11 -17.11 5.60 0.46
N ARG A 12 -16.28 6.59 0.16
CA ARG A 12 -16.28 7.28 -1.13
C ARG A 12 -15.33 6.62 -2.11
N GLU A 13 -15.71 6.65 -3.37
CA GLU A 13 -14.87 6.22 -4.46
C GLU A 13 -13.75 7.23 -4.71
N THR A 14 -12.53 6.74 -4.91
CA THR A 14 -11.37 7.57 -5.20
C THR A 14 -10.40 6.78 -6.08
N SER A 15 -9.23 7.35 -6.35
CA SER A 15 -8.18 6.69 -7.11
C SER A 15 -6.82 6.93 -6.46
N VAL A 16 -5.81 6.21 -6.92
CA VAL A 16 -4.45 6.37 -6.40
C VAL A 16 -3.97 7.82 -6.60
N LEU A 17 -4.11 8.36 -7.81
CA LEU A 17 -3.63 9.72 -8.09
C LEU A 17 -4.41 10.79 -7.34
N LEU A 18 -5.72 10.63 -7.20
CA LEU A 18 -6.53 11.58 -6.42
C LEU A 18 -6.15 11.56 -4.94
N THR A 19 -5.86 10.38 -4.39
CA THR A 19 -5.47 10.23 -2.99
C THR A 19 -4.04 10.72 -2.76
N ALA A 20 -3.14 10.38 -3.67
CA ALA A 20 -1.72 10.70 -3.53
C ALA A 20 -1.43 12.18 -3.75
N GLY A 21 -2.19 12.85 -4.61
CA GLY A 21 -1.88 14.21 -5.01
C GLY A 21 -0.63 14.25 -5.87
N ARG A 22 0.27 15.19 -5.58
CA ARG A 22 1.51 15.36 -6.34
C ARG A 22 2.68 14.67 -5.64
N GLY A 23 3.64 14.22 -6.43
CA GLY A 23 4.89 13.65 -5.96
C GLY A 23 4.83 12.15 -5.78
N TYR A 24 5.68 11.64 -4.91
CA TYR A 24 5.80 10.21 -4.67
C TYR A 24 4.69 9.69 -3.76
N PHE A 25 4.36 8.43 -3.92
CA PHE A 25 3.38 7.74 -3.09
C PHE A 25 3.75 6.27 -2.94
N VAL A 26 3.23 5.63 -1.91
CA VAL A 26 3.35 4.20 -1.70
C VAL A 26 1.98 3.55 -1.90
N VAL A 27 1.93 2.44 -2.62
CA VAL A 27 0.75 1.58 -2.69
C VAL A 27 1.14 0.20 -2.22
N GLY A 28 0.37 -0.34 -1.27
CA GLY A 28 0.50 -1.72 -0.81
C GLY A 28 -0.75 -2.51 -1.13
N LEU A 29 -0.58 -3.62 -1.85
CA LEU A 29 -1.62 -4.63 -2.02
C LEU A 29 -1.45 -5.65 -0.90
N VAL A 30 -2.43 -5.75 0.00
CA VAL A 30 -2.27 -6.55 1.21
C VAL A 30 -3.26 -7.72 1.25
N GLY A 31 -2.81 -8.83 1.82
CA GLY A 31 -3.66 -9.98 2.15
C GLY A 31 -3.80 -10.07 3.66
N VAL A 32 -5.00 -10.32 4.15
CA VAL A 32 -5.30 -10.33 5.58
C VAL A 32 -5.34 -11.75 6.11
N GLY A 33 -4.84 -11.93 7.34
CA GLY A 33 -4.72 -13.24 7.95
C GLY A 33 -3.54 -14.05 7.42
N GLN A 34 -2.64 -13.39 6.67
CA GLN A 34 -1.41 -13.98 6.15
C GLN A 34 -0.22 -13.41 6.91
N GLU A 35 0.64 -14.27 7.36
CA GLU A 35 1.83 -13.88 8.13
C GLU A 35 2.73 -12.88 7.41
N PRO A 36 3.02 -13.03 6.10
CA PRO A 36 3.84 -12.04 5.40
C PRO A 36 3.28 -10.62 5.44
N THR A 37 1.96 -10.45 5.27
CA THR A 37 1.32 -9.13 5.39
C THR A 37 1.47 -8.58 6.80
N ASP A 38 1.22 -9.39 7.82
CA ASP A 38 1.32 -8.96 9.22
C ASP A 38 2.73 -8.47 9.55
N HIS A 39 3.76 -9.20 9.10
CA HIS A 39 5.14 -8.78 9.29
C HIS A 39 5.45 -7.47 8.58
N ALA A 40 5.00 -7.31 7.33
CA ALA A 40 5.22 -6.09 6.56
C ALA A 40 4.57 -4.87 7.22
N LEU A 41 3.34 -5.00 7.70
CA LEU A 41 2.65 -3.91 8.39
C LEU A 41 3.33 -3.55 9.71
N LYS A 42 3.86 -4.52 10.44
CA LYS A 42 4.65 -4.25 11.65
C LYS A 42 5.94 -3.49 11.33
N ASP A 43 6.62 -3.85 10.24
CA ASP A 43 7.82 -3.16 9.80
C ASP A 43 7.51 -1.69 9.45
N ILE A 44 6.41 -1.45 8.75
CA ILE A 44 5.97 -0.09 8.42
C ILE A 44 5.61 0.69 9.68
N ALA A 45 4.91 0.07 10.63
CA ALA A 45 4.56 0.70 11.91
C ALA A 45 5.80 1.08 12.70
N ALA A 46 6.84 0.25 12.67
CA ALA A 46 8.11 0.54 13.35
C ALA A 46 8.83 1.77 12.77
N LYS A 47 8.50 2.16 11.54
CA LYS A 47 9.06 3.33 10.85
C LYS A 47 8.06 4.48 10.75
N ALA A 48 7.00 4.47 11.56
CA ALA A 48 5.89 5.42 11.44
C ALA A 48 6.36 6.88 11.52
N ALA A 49 7.26 7.19 12.46
CA ALA A 49 7.73 8.57 12.65
C ALA A 49 8.44 9.10 11.41
N GLU A 50 9.35 8.32 10.84
CA GLU A 50 10.09 8.71 9.63
C GLU A 50 9.17 8.83 8.42
N LEU A 51 8.19 7.93 8.30
CA LEU A 51 7.22 7.98 7.21
C LEU A 51 6.29 9.18 7.33
N GLU A 52 5.86 9.53 8.54
CA GLU A 52 5.08 10.74 8.78
C GLU A 52 5.89 12.00 8.45
N GLN A 53 7.16 12.02 8.79
CA GLN A 53 8.05 13.13 8.45
C GLN A 53 8.22 13.26 6.94
N TRP A 54 8.29 12.14 6.22
CA TRP A 54 8.30 12.15 4.76
C TRP A 54 7.02 12.77 4.19
N GLY A 55 5.87 12.56 4.84
CA GLY A 55 4.64 13.28 4.57
C GLY A 55 3.89 12.89 3.31
N ARG A 56 4.31 11.86 2.59
CA ARG A 56 3.64 11.40 1.37
C ARG A 56 2.61 10.33 1.67
N SER A 57 1.67 10.16 0.75
CA SER A 57 0.58 9.21 0.90
C SER A 57 1.06 7.77 0.86
N ILE A 58 0.51 6.97 1.76
CA ILE A 58 0.67 5.51 1.79
C ILE A 58 -0.74 4.94 1.66
N ILE A 59 -0.98 4.19 0.59
CA ILE A 59 -2.30 3.62 0.30
C ILE A 59 -2.20 2.12 0.47
N LEU A 60 -2.96 1.57 1.42
CA LEU A 60 -3.04 0.12 1.66
C LEU A 60 -4.38 -0.37 1.12
N LEU A 61 -4.34 -1.25 0.13
CA LEU A 61 -5.52 -1.75 -0.56
C LEU A 61 -5.85 -3.16 -0.12
N PHE A 62 -7.05 -3.33 0.43
CA PHE A 62 -7.62 -4.61 0.81
C PHE A 62 -8.49 -5.15 -0.33
N PRO A 63 -8.56 -6.48 -0.52
CA PRO A 63 -9.32 -7.05 -1.64
C PRO A 63 -10.84 -6.89 -1.49
N ASP A 64 -11.34 -6.80 -0.26
CA ASP A 64 -12.77 -6.65 0.01
C ASP A 64 -13.02 -6.10 1.42
N GLU A 65 -14.28 -5.83 1.73
CA GLU A 65 -14.71 -5.30 3.01
C GLU A 65 -14.43 -6.26 4.17
N THR A 66 -14.55 -7.56 3.92
CA THR A 66 -14.29 -8.59 4.93
C THR A 66 -12.83 -8.57 5.36
N ALA A 67 -11.91 -8.47 4.40
CA ALA A 67 -10.48 -8.37 4.69
C ALA A 67 -10.16 -7.11 5.50
N TYR A 68 -10.72 -5.98 5.13
CA TYR A 68 -10.53 -4.75 5.89
C TYR A 68 -11.09 -4.85 7.32
N ALA A 69 -12.30 -5.40 7.49
CA ALA A 69 -12.92 -5.57 8.79
C ALA A 69 -12.08 -6.47 9.70
N LYS A 70 -11.50 -7.52 9.16
CA LYS A 70 -10.57 -8.40 9.90
C LYS A 70 -9.36 -7.63 10.41
N TYR A 71 -8.75 -6.83 9.57
CA TYR A 71 -7.62 -5.99 9.96
C TYR A 71 -8.04 -4.98 11.03
N ALA A 72 -9.18 -4.30 10.83
CA ALA A 72 -9.65 -3.26 11.73
C ALA A 72 -10.04 -3.80 13.11
N ALA A 73 -10.44 -5.08 13.20
CA ALA A 73 -10.77 -5.73 14.48
C ALA A 73 -9.52 -5.98 15.34
N SER A 74 -8.35 -6.14 14.70
CA SER A 74 -7.08 -6.36 15.41
C SER A 74 -5.95 -5.69 14.62
N PRO A 75 -5.91 -4.34 14.63
CA PRO A 75 -4.94 -3.62 13.84
C PRO A 75 -3.52 -3.85 14.35
N ALA A 76 -2.56 -3.82 13.44
CA ALA A 76 -1.15 -3.74 13.81
C ALA A 76 -0.90 -2.47 14.63
N ALA A 77 0.25 -2.41 15.30
CA ALA A 77 0.65 -1.21 16.03
C ALA A 77 0.54 0.03 15.13
N SER A 78 0.50 1.20 15.75
CA SER A 78 0.20 2.48 15.08
C SER A 78 0.91 2.67 13.75
N LEU A 79 0.17 2.65 12.67
CA LEU A 79 0.66 3.00 11.34
C LEU A 79 0.80 4.52 11.21
N PRO A 80 1.60 5.02 10.23
CA PRO A 80 1.68 6.46 9.98
C PRO A 80 0.31 7.07 9.70
N GLN A 81 0.09 8.31 10.13
CA GLN A 81 -1.18 9.02 9.89
C GLN A 81 -1.43 9.31 8.41
N THR A 82 -0.40 9.26 7.58
CA THR A 82 -0.51 9.45 6.14
C THR A 82 -1.09 8.23 5.41
N VAL A 83 -1.43 7.16 6.13
CA VAL A 83 -2.00 5.95 5.54
C VAL A 83 -3.48 6.16 5.21
N THR A 84 -3.84 5.82 3.97
CA THR A 84 -5.22 5.67 3.53
C THR A 84 -5.51 4.18 3.37
N PHE A 85 -6.59 3.72 3.96
CA PHE A 85 -7.06 2.34 3.78
C PHE A 85 -8.09 2.33 2.65
N GLY A 86 -7.86 1.49 1.64
CA GLY A 86 -8.75 1.37 0.50
C GLY A 86 -9.25 -0.05 0.32
N ILE A 87 -10.42 -0.15 -0.30
CA ILE A 87 -11.02 -1.43 -0.67
C ILE A 87 -11.10 -1.49 -2.19
N ASP A 88 -10.35 -2.42 -2.76
CA ASP A 88 -10.28 -2.65 -4.20
C ASP A 88 -11.29 -3.72 -4.58
N ARG A 89 -12.57 -3.35 -4.46
CA ARG A 89 -13.71 -4.28 -4.47
C ARG A 89 -13.78 -5.15 -5.70
N ASP A 90 -13.50 -4.59 -6.87
CA ASP A 90 -13.54 -5.32 -8.14
C ASP A 90 -12.15 -5.79 -8.62
N GLY A 91 -11.10 -5.51 -7.84
CA GLY A 91 -9.74 -5.88 -8.18
C GLY A 91 -9.12 -5.06 -9.31
N SER A 92 -9.74 -3.97 -9.75
CA SER A 92 -9.25 -3.22 -10.91
C SER A 92 -7.93 -2.53 -10.66
N VAL A 93 -7.73 -1.95 -9.48
CA VAL A 93 -6.45 -1.31 -9.12
C VAL A 93 -5.34 -2.35 -9.02
N ARG A 94 -5.63 -3.47 -8.39
CA ARG A 94 -4.69 -4.59 -8.31
C ARG A 94 -4.24 -5.04 -9.69
N ARG A 95 -5.19 -5.29 -10.60
CA ARG A 95 -4.86 -5.71 -11.96
C ARG A 95 -4.00 -4.69 -12.67
N GLN A 96 -4.34 -3.41 -12.56
CA GLN A 96 -3.58 -2.32 -13.18
C GLN A 96 -2.14 -2.30 -12.67
N ILE A 97 -1.93 -2.43 -11.36
CA ILE A 97 -0.60 -2.43 -10.76
C ILE A 97 0.19 -3.67 -11.20
N LEU A 98 -0.40 -4.85 -11.09
CA LEU A 98 0.30 -6.09 -11.45
C LEU A 98 0.67 -6.13 -12.93
N ASP A 99 -0.23 -5.66 -13.81
CA ASP A 99 0.06 -5.57 -15.24
C ASP A 99 1.21 -4.60 -15.52
N ALA A 100 1.19 -3.44 -14.90
CA ALA A 100 2.26 -2.43 -15.07
C ALA A 100 3.62 -2.96 -14.58
N MET A 101 3.62 -3.81 -13.57
CA MET A 101 4.83 -4.40 -13.00
C MET A 101 5.24 -5.71 -13.68
N HIS A 102 4.45 -6.20 -14.63
CA HIS A 102 4.65 -7.51 -15.27
C HIS A 102 4.66 -8.67 -14.25
N LEU A 103 3.84 -8.56 -13.21
CA LEU A 103 3.69 -9.59 -12.17
C LEU A 103 2.45 -10.45 -12.42
N PRO A 104 2.51 -11.77 -12.11
CA PRO A 104 1.36 -12.64 -12.26
C PRO A 104 0.30 -12.37 -11.19
N GLY A 105 -0.96 -12.75 -11.49
CA GLY A 105 -2.07 -12.56 -10.56
C GLY A 105 -1.93 -13.31 -9.23
N ASN A 106 -1.10 -14.35 -9.19
CA ASN A 106 -0.85 -15.15 -7.99
C ASN A 106 0.46 -14.75 -7.27
N VAL A 107 1.00 -13.56 -7.58
CA VAL A 107 2.20 -13.07 -6.89
C VAL A 107 1.97 -13.08 -5.37
N PRO A 108 2.99 -13.47 -4.58
CA PRO A 108 2.85 -13.44 -3.12
C PRO A 108 2.58 -12.03 -2.60
N LEU A 109 1.58 -11.88 -1.74
CA LEU A 109 1.28 -10.64 -1.06
C LEU A 109 2.10 -10.54 0.23
N PRO A 110 2.39 -9.33 0.72
CA PRO A 110 1.99 -8.06 0.14
C PRO A 110 2.85 -7.65 -1.05
N VAL A 111 2.30 -6.80 -1.92
CA VAL A 111 3.06 -6.13 -2.97
C VAL A 111 3.10 -4.64 -2.64
N PHE A 112 4.29 -4.08 -2.58
CA PHE A 112 4.49 -2.66 -2.32
C PHE A 112 5.21 -2.01 -3.49
N ILE A 113 4.73 -0.85 -3.89
CA ILE A 113 5.42 -0.02 -4.86
C ILE A 113 5.57 1.40 -4.31
N VAL A 114 6.66 2.05 -4.69
CA VAL A 114 6.81 3.50 -4.56
C VAL A 114 6.79 4.05 -5.97
N GLY A 115 5.85 4.90 -6.25
CA GLY A 115 5.67 5.48 -7.57
C GLY A 115 5.57 7.00 -7.52
N ASP A 116 5.46 7.61 -8.69
CA ASP A 116 5.20 9.03 -8.83
C ASP A 116 4.03 9.29 -9.78
N THR A 117 3.60 10.54 -9.87
CA THR A 117 2.46 10.93 -10.70
C THR A 117 2.73 10.84 -12.19
N PHE A 118 3.96 10.52 -12.59
CA PHE A 118 4.36 10.30 -13.98
C PHE A 118 4.41 8.81 -14.36
N ASN A 119 3.76 7.95 -13.56
CA ASN A 119 3.71 6.49 -13.75
C ASN A 119 5.07 5.80 -13.70
N ARG A 120 6.04 6.39 -13.00
CA ARG A 120 7.33 5.75 -12.78
C ARG A 120 7.32 5.02 -11.44
N VAL A 121 7.81 3.77 -11.45
CA VAL A 121 7.97 2.98 -10.25
C VAL A 121 9.44 2.99 -9.88
N VAL A 122 9.75 3.46 -8.66
CA VAL A 122 11.12 3.59 -8.17
C VAL A 122 11.50 2.53 -7.14
N PHE A 123 10.53 1.79 -6.65
CA PHE A 123 10.73 0.69 -5.72
C PHE A 123 9.60 -0.32 -5.90
N GLU A 124 9.94 -1.59 -5.79
CA GLU A 124 8.97 -2.68 -5.86
C GLU A 124 9.41 -3.79 -4.91
N SER A 125 8.43 -4.36 -4.18
CA SER A 125 8.66 -5.53 -3.34
C SER A 125 7.41 -6.40 -3.37
N HIS A 126 7.58 -7.72 -3.41
CA HIS A 126 6.47 -8.67 -3.31
C HIS A 126 6.83 -9.79 -2.33
N GLY A 127 5.80 -10.25 -1.60
CA GLY A 127 6.00 -11.11 -0.45
C GLY A 127 6.68 -10.34 0.70
N TYR A 128 6.87 -11.00 1.84
CA TYR A 128 7.60 -10.38 2.93
C TYR A 128 9.10 -10.64 2.77
N THR A 129 9.89 -9.57 2.89
CA THR A 129 11.34 -9.64 2.92
C THR A 129 11.81 -9.03 4.24
N ILE A 130 12.70 -9.71 4.95
CA ILE A 130 13.31 -9.19 6.18
C ILE A 130 13.99 -7.85 5.86
N GLY A 131 13.72 -6.83 6.70
CA GLY A 131 14.27 -5.50 6.50
C GLY A 131 13.49 -4.64 5.51
N LEU A 132 12.24 -5.01 5.19
CA LEU A 132 11.40 -4.25 4.27
C LEU A 132 11.29 -2.77 4.67
N GLY A 133 11.05 -2.47 5.96
CA GLY A 133 10.96 -1.10 6.44
C GLY A 133 12.22 -0.29 6.20
N ASP A 134 13.38 -0.87 6.44
CA ASP A 134 14.66 -0.22 6.19
C ASP A 134 14.89 0.02 4.70
N ARG A 135 14.52 -0.93 3.85
CA ARG A 135 14.63 -0.78 2.40
C ARG A 135 13.72 0.34 1.89
N PHE A 136 12.51 0.45 2.42
CA PHE A 136 11.61 1.56 2.12
C PHE A 136 12.25 2.90 2.45
N LEU A 137 12.75 3.05 3.68
CA LEU A 137 13.37 4.30 4.11
C LEU A 137 14.60 4.64 3.28
N HIS A 138 15.43 3.66 2.95
CA HIS A 138 16.59 3.89 2.10
C HIS A 138 16.16 4.46 0.74
N THR A 139 15.15 3.88 0.13
CA THR A 139 14.63 4.37 -1.16
C THR A 139 14.07 5.78 -1.03
N ILE A 140 13.24 6.02 -0.01
CA ILE A 140 12.61 7.32 0.23
C ILE A 140 13.65 8.43 0.44
N HIS A 141 14.73 8.15 1.16
CA HIS A 141 15.77 9.14 1.43
C HIS A 141 16.57 9.52 0.19
N GLN A 142 16.47 8.75 -0.88
CA GLN A 142 17.13 9.03 -2.16
C GLN A 142 16.25 9.80 -3.15
N LEU A 143 15.00 10.03 -2.82
CA LEU A 143 14.04 10.69 -3.71
C LEU A 143 14.07 12.22 -3.63
#